data_eb1ef049c74382e4ba0fa9587c380c0c
#
_entry.id   eb1ef049c74382e4ba0fa9587c380c0c
#
_cell.length_a   1.000
_cell.length_b   1.000
_cell.length_c   1.000
_cell.angle_alpha   90.00
_cell.angle_beta   90.00
_cell.angle_gamma   90.00
#
_symmetry.space_group_name_H-M   'P 1'
#
loop_
_entity.id
_entity.type
_entity.pdbx_description
1 polymer ?
#
loop_
_entity_poly.entity_id
_entity_poly.type
_entity_poly.pdbx_seq_one_letter_code
_entity_poly.pdbx_strand_id
1 'polypeptide(L)'
;MAVFVVNVPGVWGVIGISLALAATVSLGFGLMAAYLVVVNGVVHVAQAIVSRAYNPGLGTAIALFLPLGGYGIAAIQRAGGGTAFMHMIGAGTAIAIHAAIIVHVMRRAKT
;
A
#
# COMPACT_ATOMS: atom_id res chain seq x y z
N MET A 1 -4.84 -18.82 4.99
CA MET A 1 -5.17 -18.98 3.57
C MET A 1 -5.98 -17.79 3.03
N ALA A 2 -7.04 -17.35 3.73
CA ALA A 2 -7.86 -16.23 3.27
C ALA A 2 -7.06 -14.93 3.18
N VAL A 3 -6.15 -14.67 4.12
CA VAL A 3 -5.30 -13.48 4.09
C VAL A 3 -4.38 -13.52 2.86
N PHE A 4 -3.85 -14.68 2.53
CA PHE A 4 -3.03 -14.85 1.33
C PHE A 4 -3.84 -14.55 0.06
N VAL A 5 -5.06 -15.06 -0.04
CA VAL A 5 -5.91 -14.85 -1.21
C VAL A 5 -6.25 -13.38 -1.40
N VAL A 6 -6.56 -12.67 -0.31
CA VAL A 6 -6.84 -11.23 -0.38
C VAL A 6 -5.57 -10.45 -0.68
N ASN A 7 -4.47 -10.77 -0.01
CA ASN A 7 -3.22 -10.01 -0.11
C ASN A 7 -2.56 -10.16 -1.48
N VAL A 8 -2.43 -11.40 -1.98
CA VAL A 8 -1.70 -11.63 -3.23
C VAL A 8 -2.50 -11.19 -4.46
N PRO A 9 -3.68 -11.77 -4.78
CA PRO A 9 -4.38 -11.32 -5.98
C PRO A 9 -5.02 -9.94 -5.82
N GLY A 10 -5.51 -9.60 -4.62
CA GLY A 10 -6.15 -8.31 -4.39
C GLY A 10 -5.16 -7.15 -4.42
N VAL A 11 -4.13 -7.21 -3.58
CA VAL A 11 -3.16 -6.12 -3.46
C VAL A 11 -2.30 -6.03 -4.72
N TRP A 12 -1.77 -7.15 -5.20
CA TRP A 12 -0.95 -7.15 -6.40
C TRP A 12 -1.76 -6.79 -7.64
N GLY A 13 -3.05 -7.16 -7.67
CA GLY A 13 -3.96 -6.74 -8.72
C GLY A 13 -4.13 -5.23 -8.77
N VAL A 14 -4.32 -4.60 -7.62
CA VAL A 14 -4.42 -3.13 -7.53
C VAL A 14 -3.11 -2.47 -7.98
N ILE A 15 -1.96 -3.00 -7.57
CA ILE A 15 -0.67 -2.48 -8.00
C ILE A 15 -0.54 -2.57 -9.53
N GLY A 16 -0.87 -3.72 -10.10
CA GLY A 16 -0.81 -3.91 -11.55
C GLY A 16 -1.71 -2.97 -12.32
N ILE A 17 -2.96 -2.80 -11.85
CA ILE A 17 -3.92 -1.86 -12.47
C ILE A 17 -3.40 -0.44 -12.35
N SER A 18 -2.90 -0.06 -11.17
CA SER A 18 -2.34 1.27 -10.91
C SER A 18 -1.21 1.58 -11.89
N LEU A 19 -0.28 0.65 -12.07
CA LEU A 19 0.85 0.84 -12.98
C LEU A 19 0.39 0.91 -14.45
N ALA A 20 -0.59 0.09 -14.83
CA ALA A 20 -1.15 0.14 -16.19
C ALA A 20 -1.82 1.48 -16.46
N LEU A 21 -2.59 2.01 -15.50
CA LEU A 21 -3.22 3.31 -15.63
C LEU A 21 -2.19 4.44 -15.66
N ALA A 22 -1.11 4.31 -14.87
CA ALA A 22 -0.04 5.29 -14.87
C ALA A 22 0.65 5.36 -16.24
N ALA A 23 0.84 4.21 -16.87
CA ALA A 23 1.51 4.13 -18.16
C ALA A 23 0.63 4.57 -19.34
N THR A 24 -0.69 4.38 -19.24
CA THR A 24 -1.58 4.53 -20.39
C THR A 24 -2.56 5.71 -20.30
N VAL A 25 -2.90 6.15 -19.08
CA VAL A 25 -3.89 7.21 -18.87
C VAL A 25 -3.26 8.45 -18.27
N SER A 26 -2.75 8.34 -17.05
CA SER A 26 -2.13 9.45 -16.33
C SER A 26 -1.14 8.93 -15.31
N LEU A 27 0.04 9.53 -15.28
CA LEU A 27 1.10 9.14 -14.34
C LEU A 27 0.64 9.18 -12.88
N GLY A 28 -0.27 10.10 -12.55
CA GLY A 28 -0.78 10.23 -11.18
C GLY A 28 -1.41 8.97 -10.62
N PHE A 29 -1.93 8.08 -11.48
CA PHE A 29 -2.47 6.80 -11.01
C PHE A 29 -1.42 5.90 -10.39
N GLY A 30 -0.14 6.13 -10.68
CA GLY A 30 0.96 5.40 -10.01
C GLY A 30 1.05 5.68 -8.51
N LEU A 31 0.47 6.80 -8.05
CA LEU A 31 0.41 7.10 -6.62
C LEU A 31 -0.37 6.05 -5.83
N MET A 32 -1.34 5.37 -6.45
CA MET A 32 -2.08 4.29 -5.79
C MET A 32 -1.12 3.19 -5.34
N ALA A 33 -0.23 2.75 -6.23
CA ALA A 33 0.76 1.72 -5.90
C ALA A 33 1.76 2.22 -4.87
N ALA A 34 2.25 3.46 -5.02
CA ALA A 34 3.24 4.02 -4.12
C ALA A 34 2.68 4.19 -2.70
N TYR A 35 1.47 4.72 -2.56
CA TYR A 35 0.82 4.85 -1.26
C TYR A 35 0.49 3.49 -0.65
N LEU A 36 0.07 2.52 -1.47
CA LEU A 36 -0.22 1.18 -0.98
C LEU A 36 1.00 0.57 -0.31
N VAL A 37 2.17 0.71 -0.93
CA VAL A 37 3.43 0.22 -0.39
C VAL A 37 3.80 0.94 0.90
N VAL A 38 3.65 2.28 0.94
CA VAL A 38 3.96 3.07 2.13
C VAL A 38 3.03 2.71 3.28
N VAL A 39 1.72 2.65 3.04
CA VAL A 39 0.74 2.30 4.09
C VAL A 39 1.00 0.90 4.62
N ASN A 40 1.30 -0.05 3.74
CA ASN A 40 1.66 -1.41 4.16
C ASN A 40 2.88 -1.40 5.08
N GLY A 41 3.92 -0.64 4.72
CA GLY A 41 5.12 -0.51 5.54
C GLY A 41 4.81 0.09 6.91
N VAL A 42 4.02 1.15 6.95
CA VAL A 42 3.62 1.80 8.20
C VAL A 42 2.84 0.83 9.10
N VAL A 43 1.92 0.05 8.52
CA VAL A 43 1.14 -0.93 9.28
C VAL A 43 2.04 -1.98 9.92
N HIS A 44 3.03 -2.51 9.17
CA HIS A 44 3.97 -3.49 9.72
C HIS A 44 4.79 -2.92 10.87
N VAL A 45 5.26 -1.68 10.74
CA VAL A 45 6.03 -1.01 11.80
C VAL A 45 5.14 -0.77 13.02
N ALA A 46 3.91 -0.29 12.82
CA ALA A 46 2.98 -0.04 13.91
C ALA A 46 2.64 -1.32 14.68
N GLN A 47 2.42 -2.42 13.98
CA GLN A 47 2.17 -3.71 14.61
C GLN A 47 3.36 -4.18 15.45
N ALA A 48 4.58 -4.00 14.95
CA ALA A 48 5.78 -4.38 15.68
C ALA A 48 5.93 -3.56 16.96
N ILE A 49 5.62 -2.27 16.92
CA ILE A 49 5.69 -1.39 18.08
C ILE A 49 4.63 -1.79 19.12
N VAL A 50 3.39 -1.98 18.69
CA VAL A 50 2.28 -2.30 19.58
C VAL A 50 2.47 -3.66 20.24
N SER A 51 2.86 -4.67 19.47
CA SER A 51 3.05 -6.04 19.98
C SER A 51 4.41 -6.26 20.62
N ARG A 52 5.33 -5.32 20.45
CA ARG A 52 6.72 -5.42 20.93
C ARG A 52 7.42 -6.67 20.42
N ALA A 53 7.12 -7.04 19.17
CA ALA A 53 7.67 -8.25 18.58
C ALA A 53 7.86 -8.05 17.08
N TYR A 54 8.81 -8.81 16.52
CA TYR A 54 9.01 -8.84 15.08
C TYR A 54 7.80 -9.51 14.43
N ASN A 55 7.40 -8.99 13.26
CA ASN A 55 6.40 -9.66 12.44
C ASN A 55 6.98 -9.92 11.04
N PRO A 56 6.46 -10.94 10.32
CA PRO A 56 6.88 -11.19 8.94
C PRO A 56 6.59 -9.96 8.09
N GLY A 57 7.56 -9.50 7.35
CA GLY A 57 7.42 -8.31 6.51
C GLY A 57 7.97 -7.04 7.12
N LEU A 58 8.30 -7.03 8.43
CA LEU A 58 8.84 -5.82 9.06
C LEU A 58 10.16 -5.39 8.42
N GLY A 59 11.07 -6.34 8.19
CA GLY A 59 12.34 -6.04 7.55
C GLY A 59 12.16 -5.49 6.15
N THR A 60 11.27 -6.08 5.36
CA THR A 60 10.94 -5.61 4.02
C THR A 60 10.29 -4.23 4.08
N ALA A 61 9.41 -4.00 5.07
CA ALA A 61 8.75 -2.71 5.22
C ALA A 61 9.77 -1.60 5.44
N ILE A 62 10.71 -1.79 6.36
CA ILE A 62 11.69 -0.76 6.70
C ILE A 62 12.71 -0.60 5.57
N ALA A 63 13.25 -1.69 5.05
CA ALA A 63 14.36 -1.63 4.11
C ALA A 63 13.93 -1.32 2.67
N LEU A 64 12.70 -1.68 2.30
CA LEU A 64 12.27 -1.60 0.91
C LEU A 64 11.00 -0.76 0.74
N PHE A 65 9.92 -1.11 1.44
CA PHE A 65 8.61 -0.50 1.15
C PHE A 65 8.55 0.98 1.48
N LEU A 66 9.04 1.39 2.65
CA LEU A 66 9.00 2.80 3.02
C LEU A 66 9.92 3.64 2.14
N PRO A 67 11.19 3.27 1.92
CA PRO A 67 12.05 4.05 1.04
C PRO A 67 11.58 4.07 -0.41
N LEU A 68 11.19 2.92 -0.94
CA LEU A 68 10.77 2.80 -2.34
C LEU A 68 9.44 3.52 -2.58
N GLY A 69 8.48 3.34 -1.69
CA GLY A 69 7.19 4.03 -1.79
C GLY A 69 7.35 5.53 -1.68
N GLY A 70 8.15 6.01 -0.73
CA GLY A 70 8.44 7.44 -0.58
C GLY A 70 9.13 8.00 -1.80
N TYR A 71 10.10 7.29 -2.34
CA TYR A 71 10.77 7.70 -3.57
C TYR A 71 9.78 7.76 -4.75
N GLY A 72 8.91 6.77 -4.87
CA GLY A 72 7.89 6.72 -5.92
C GLY A 72 6.95 7.91 -5.87
N ILE A 73 6.48 8.26 -4.67
CA ILE A 73 5.62 9.45 -4.49
C ILE A 73 6.36 10.71 -4.91
N ALA A 74 7.59 10.89 -4.46
CA ALA A 74 8.38 12.06 -4.81
C ALA A 74 8.68 12.13 -6.32
N ALA A 75 8.97 10.99 -6.94
CA ALA A 75 9.27 10.94 -8.36
C ALA A 75 8.05 11.31 -9.20
N ILE A 76 6.87 10.81 -8.85
CA ILE A 76 5.63 11.13 -9.53
C ILE A 76 5.28 12.60 -9.35
N GLN A 77 5.48 13.13 -8.14
CA GLN A 77 5.25 14.54 -7.87
C GLN A 77 6.14 15.42 -8.75
N ARG A 78 7.43 15.10 -8.83
CA ARG A 78 8.37 15.87 -9.67
C ARG A 78 8.06 15.77 -11.15
N ALA A 79 7.49 14.65 -11.58
CA ALA A 79 7.11 14.45 -12.98
C ALA A 79 5.77 15.09 -13.35
N GLY A 80 5.12 15.78 -12.39
CA GLY A 80 3.87 16.50 -12.66
C GLY A 80 2.60 15.68 -12.47
N GLY A 81 2.74 14.42 -11.98
CA GLY A 81 1.58 13.56 -11.74
C GLY A 81 0.95 13.73 -10.36
N GLY A 82 1.51 14.59 -9.51
CA GLY A 82 1.12 14.70 -8.11
C GLY A 82 0.13 15.82 -7.82
N THR A 83 -1.05 15.80 -8.43
CA THR A 83 -2.11 16.73 -8.05
C THR A 83 -2.71 16.32 -6.71
N ALA A 84 -3.34 17.29 -6.01
CA ALA A 84 -4.02 16.99 -4.75
C ALA A 84 -5.05 15.87 -4.92
N PHE A 85 -5.79 15.88 -6.02
CA PHE A 85 -6.80 14.87 -6.32
C PHE A 85 -6.16 13.47 -6.45
N MET A 86 -5.04 13.38 -7.16
CA MET A 86 -4.35 12.10 -7.33
C MET A 86 -3.75 11.58 -6.04
N HIS A 87 -3.21 12.46 -5.19
CA HIS A 87 -2.75 12.05 -3.86
C HIS A 87 -3.90 11.54 -3.00
N MET A 88 -5.07 12.19 -3.07
CA MET A 88 -6.24 11.74 -2.33
C MET A 88 -6.71 10.37 -2.79
N ILE A 89 -6.77 10.16 -4.10
CA ILE A 89 -7.14 8.84 -4.66
C ILE A 89 -6.14 7.77 -4.21
N GLY A 90 -4.85 8.06 -4.32
CA GLY A 90 -3.81 7.09 -3.97
C GLY A 90 -3.84 6.74 -2.49
N ALA A 91 -3.81 7.75 -1.63
CA ALA A 91 -3.82 7.54 -0.19
C ALA A 91 -5.14 6.90 0.26
N GLY A 92 -6.27 7.37 -0.26
CA GLY A 92 -7.58 6.83 0.09
C GLY A 92 -7.72 5.36 -0.30
N THR A 93 -7.25 4.99 -1.49
CA THR A 93 -7.26 3.60 -1.95
C THR A 93 -6.40 2.72 -1.04
N ALA A 94 -5.20 3.18 -0.70
CA ALA A 94 -4.29 2.42 0.16
C ALA A 94 -4.88 2.21 1.55
N ILE A 95 -5.45 3.25 2.14
CA ILE A 95 -6.08 3.17 3.46
C ILE A 95 -7.29 2.24 3.42
N ALA A 96 -8.13 2.35 2.40
CA ALA A 96 -9.33 1.51 2.27
C ALA A 96 -8.97 0.04 2.15
N ILE A 97 -7.96 -0.30 1.34
CA ILE A 97 -7.52 -1.67 1.17
C ILE A 97 -6.99 -2.25 2.49
N HIS A 98 -6.16 -1.48 3.21
CA HIS A 98 -5.60 -1.96 4.47
C HIS A 98 -6.68 -2.08 5.54
N ALA A 99 -7.63 -1.15 5.60
CA ALA A 99 -8.75 -1.26 6.51
C ALA A 99 -9.59 -2.52 6.22
N ALA A 100 -9.83 -2.82 4.95
CA ALA A 100 -10.56 -4.02 4.55
C ALA A 100 -9.82 -5.29 4.96
N ILE A 101 -8.50 -5.33 4.77
CA ILE A 101 -7.70 -6.48 5.18
C ILE A 101 -7.75 -6.66 6.70
N ILE A 102 -7.58 -5.58 7.45
CA ILE A 102 -7.61 -5.64 8.92
C ILE A 102 -8.96 -6.13 9.41
N VAL A 103 -10.05 -5.60 8.88
CA VAL A 103 -11.40 -6.03 9.26
C VAL A 103 -11.61 -7.52 8.94
N HIS A 104 -11.16 -7.95 7.76
CA HIS A 104 -11.27 -9.35 7.35
C HIS A 104 -10.51 -10.28 8.31
N VAL A 105 -9.27 -9.92 8.65
CA VAL A 105 -8.45 -10.69 9.58
C VAL A 105 -9.11 -10.75 10.96
N MET A 106 -9.62 -9.62 11.46
CA MET A 106 -10.28 -9.56 12.76
C MET A 106 -11.54 -10.43 12.81
N ARG A 107 -12.33 -10.43 11.73
CA ARG A 107 -13.53 -11.27 11.65
C ARG A 107 -13.18 -12.75 11.64
N ARG A 108 -12.13 -13.11 10.92
CA ARG A 108 -11.66 -14.50 10.88
C ARG A 108 -11.17 -14.97 12.24
N ALA A 109 -10.53 -14.08 12.99
CA ALA A 109 -10.02 -14.42 14.32
C ALA A 109 -11.13 -14.69 15.34
N LYS A 110 -12.33 -14.13 15.12
CA LYS A 110 -13.47 -14.32 16.02
C LYS A 110 -14.27 -15.58 15.75
N THR A 111 -14.05 -16.23 14.62
CA THR A 111 -14.75 -17.46 14.27
C THR A 111 -13.87 -18.68 14.50
#